data_3750f32da4c328f9ce7f1fe8fba4f5e8
#
_entry.id   3750f32da4c328f9ce7f1fe8fba4f5e8
#
_cell.length_a   1.000
_cell.length_b   1.000
_cell.length_c   1.000
_cell.angle_alpha   90.00
_cell.angle_beta   90.00
_cell.angle_gamma   90.00
#
_symmetry.space_group_name_H-M   'P 1'
#
loop_
_entity.id
_entity.type
_entity.pdbx_description
1 polymer ?
#
loop_
_entity_poly.entity_id
_entity_poly.type
_entity_poly.pdbx_seq_one_letter_code
_entity_poly.pdbx_strand_id
1 'polypeptide(L)'
;MSDPGTVAEVLRAQRRHGDKPLLTCDDERLSYAEADARSAVLAARLTTLGVGKGSHVGILYPNGAQWVVAMLAAARIGAVVVPFSTFSTAVELRRQLRDSDVGVLLAAREFRTHDYVRALGEAVGVPLDDGPLLSAEVPVLRHVVFDAECGGVADVSALEGDVDGSDVLAIIYTSGSTSDPKGVVHTHTSLLAHQRGLNEIRGLTAEDRLFCNSPFFWIGGFAFGLLATLVAGSTLICSTASDAGRTLDLLEAEKPTVTNGFVAGITHLTRHPSFARRDLSSMRRGNLYPIMAPDVRPADPELRHNMLGMTEAGSVVLLSGDESDQPEARRGSYGFLAPGFDARVVDPDTGSDTDGAVGELVLRGPHLMQRYYGRSREECFDADGWFHTGDLVRRDDDGVFYFVGRAGSMIKTAGANVAPAEVEKALSAALQAVDAGVAVHVVGLPDPERGQIVAAVIATDNGTVFDEPAVKEALSTQVSAYKIPRRVLSLRHTEIPTMSSGKIDLPALRRLFDD
;
A
#
# COMPACT_ATOMS: atom_id res chain seq x y z
N MET A 1 21.94 -16.54 -18.96
CA MET A 1 20.81 -15.69 -19.43
C MET A 1 20.64 -14.62 -18.37
N SER A 2 20.56 -13.36 -18.76
CA SER A 2 20.24 -12.27 -17.82
C SER A 2 18.85 -12.51 -17.22
N ASP A 3 18.64 -12.06 -15.98
CA ASP A 3 17.31 -12.13 -15.34
C ASP A 3 16.28 -11.33 -16.14
N PRO A 4 15.02 -11.82 -16.21
CA PRO A 4 13.94 -11.09 -16.86
C PRO A 4 13.79 -9.67 -16.32
N GLY A 5 13.89 -8.67 -17.19
CA GLY A 5 13.83 -7.25 -16.81
C GLY A 5 12.43 -6.66 -16.81
N THR A 6 11.47 -7.29 -17.52
CA THR A 6 10.08 -6.81 -17.66
C THR A 6 9.07 -7.81 -17.12
N VAL A 7 7.85 -7.33 -16.79
CA VAL A 7 6.75 -8.21 -16.36
C VAL A 7 6.39 -9.22 -17.45
N ALA A 8 6.42 -8.81 -18.72
CA ALA A 8 6.17 -9.70 -19.86
C ALA A 8 7.19 -10.85 -19.93
N GLU A 9 8.48 -10.54 -19.72
CA GLU A 9 9.54 -11.55 -19.71
C GLU A 9 9.39 -12.51 -18.52
N VAL A 10 9.06 -12.00 -17.33
CA VAL A 10 8.80 -12.82 -16.14
C VAL A 10 7.62 -13.75 -16.42
N LEU A 11 6.49 -13.21 -16.90
CA LEU A 11 5.29 -14.01 -17.21
C LEU A 11 5.61 -15.10 -18.23
N ARG A 12 6.36 -14.78 -19.28
CA ARG A 12 6.81 -15.74 -20.30
C ARG A 12 7.68 -16.84 -19.70
N ALA A 13 8.61 -16.50 -18.80
CA ALA A 13 9.44 -17.48 -18.10
C ALA A 13 8.62 -18.41 -17.21
N GLN A 14 7.51 -17.92 -16.66
CA GLN A 14 6.62 -18.69 -15.78
C GLN A 14 5.55 -19.51 -16.51
N ARG A 15 5.44 -19.43 -17.84
CA ARG A 15 4.55 -20.31 -18.65
C ARG A 15 4.76 -21.80 -18.37
N ARG A 16 5.96 -22.19 -17.92
CA ARG A 16 6.31 -23.56 -17.52
C ARG A 16 5.41 -24.11 -16.40
N HIS A 17 4.77 -23.25 -15.64
CA HIS A 17 3.88 -23.66 -14.54
C HIS A 17 2.47 -24.05 -15.01
N GLY A 18 2.08 -23.72 -16.25
CA GLY A 18 0.82 -24.16 -16.85
C GLY A 18 -0.41 -23.89 -15.96
N ASP A 19 -1.10 -24.95 -15.60
CA ASP A 19 -2.33 -24.91 -14.81
C ASP A 19 -2.12 -24.67 -13.31
N LYS A 20 -0.85 -24.53 -12.85
CA LYS A 20 -0.57 -24.15 -11.47
C LYS A 20 -1.23 -22.81 -11.14
N PRO A 21 -1.93 -22.65 -10.00
CA PRO A 21 -2.49 -21.38 -9.60
C PRO A 21 -1.39 -20.33 -9.37
N LEU A 22 -1.47 -19.20 -10.08
CA LEU A 22 -0.78 -17.95 -9.73
C LEU A 22 -1.50 -17.28 -8.55
N LEU A 23 -2.85 -17.29 -8.60
CA LEU A 23 -3.70 -16.68 -7.59
C LEU A 23 -4.82 -17.63 -7.19
N THR A 24 -5.08 -17.69 -5.88
CA THR A 24 -6.35 -18.17 -5.30
C THR A 24 -6.91 -17.04 -4.43
N CYS A 25 -8.11 -16.56 -4.76
CA CYS A 25 -8.79 -15.52 -3.98
C CYS A 25 -10.23 -15.94 -3.72
N ASP A 26 -10.52 -16.34 -2.50
CA ASP A 26 -11.80 -16.95 -2.12
C ASP A 26 -12.15 -18.13 -3.05
N ASP A 27 -13.25 -18.04 -3.83
CA ASP A 27 -13.68 -19.08 -4.77
C ASP A 27 -13.02 -18.95 -6.16
N GLU A 28 -12.29 -17.86 -6.42
CA GLU A 28 -11.60 -17.65 -7.69
C GLU A 28 -10.23 -18.31 -7.73
N ARG A 29 -9.90 -18.90 -8.86
CA ARG A 29 -8.56 -19.38 -9.20
C ARG A 29 -8.13 -18.83 -10.54
N LEU A 30 -6.87 -18.41 -10.63
CA LEU A 30 -6.23 -17.95 -11.84
C LEU A 30 -4.89 -18.69 -11.98
N SER A 31 -4.80 -19.59 -12.96
CA SER A 31 -3.54 -20.28 -13.26
C SER A 31 -2.55 -19.36 -14.00
N TYR A 32 -1.28 -19.76 -14.07
CA TYR A 32 -0.27 -19.05 -14.86
C TYR A 32 -0.64 -19.01 -16.34
N ALA A 33 -1.18 -20.12 -16.90
CA ALA A 33 -1.64 -20.17 -18.28
C ALA A 33 -2.82 -19.24 -18.55
N GLU A 34 -3.81 -19.21 -17.65
CA GLU A 34 -4.96 -18.31 -17.76
C GLU A 34 -4.56 -16.85 -17.59
N ALA A 35 -3.64 -16.55 -16.66
CA ALA A 35 -3.11 -15.21 -16.46
C ALA A 35 -2.43 -14.67 -17.74
N ASP A 36 -1.61 -15.49 -18.39
CA ASP A 36 -0.97 -15.15 -19.66
C ASP A 36 -2.02 -14.94 -20.77
N ALA A 37 -2.92 -15.89 -20.97
CA ALA A 37 -3.93 -15.84 -22.04
C ALA A 37 -4.89 -14.65 -21.87
N ARG A 38 -5.50 -14.52 -20.68
CA ARG A 38 -6.49 -13.46 -20.40
C ARG A 38 -5.86 -12.07 -20.46
N SER A 39 -4.64 -11.90 -19.93
CA SER A 39 -3.95 -10.62 -20.00
C SER A 39 -3.52 -10.24 -21.42
N ALA A 40 -3.21 -11.22 -22.31
CA ALA A 40 -2.94 -10.94 -23.71
C ALA A 40 -4.18 -10.37 -24.42
N VAL A 41 -5.35 -10.98 -24.20
CA VAL A 41 -6.61 -10.52 -24.78
C VAL A 41 -6.98 -9.11 -24.27
N LEU A 42 -6.85 -8.87 -22.96
CA LEU A 42 -7.12 -7.54 -22.41
C LEU A 42 -6.11 -6.50 -22.91
N ALA A 43 -4.83 -6.85 -23.05
CA ALA A 43 -3.81 -5.98 -23.64
C ALA A 43 -4.17 -5.57 -25.07
N ALA A 44 -4.56 -6.53 -25.91
CA ALA A 44 -5.04 -6.24 -27.27
C ALA A 44 -6.29 -5.33 -27.28
N ARG A 45 -7.23 -5.53 -26.34
CA ARG A 45 -8.39 -4.65 -26.18
C ARG A 45 -7.96 -3.22 -25.75
N LEU A 46 -7.02 -3.09 -24.81
CA LEU A 46 -6.50 -1.79 -24.39
C LEU A 46 -5.90 -1.01 -25.56
N THR A 47 -5.22 -1.68 -26.51
CA THR A 47 -4.69 -1.00 -27.70
C THR A 47 -5.79 -0.45 -28.60
N THR A 48 -6.96 -1.08 -28.68
CA THR A 48 -8.11 -0.54 -29.44
C THR A 48 -8.71 0.71 -28.80
N LEU A 49 -8.44 0.93 -27.50
CA LEU A 49 -8.80 2.15 -26.77
C LEU A 49 -7.70 3.21 -26.81
N GLY A 50 -6.66 3.01 -27.65
CA GLY A 50 -5.53 3.94 -27.79
C GLY A 50 -4.46 3.82 -26.70
N VAL A 51 -4.49 2.76 -25.89
CA VAL A 51 -3.46 2.51 -24.88
C VAL A 51 -2.22 1.92 -25.53
N GLY A 52 -1.06 2.48 -25.22
CA GLY A 52 0.25 1.99 -25.65
C GLY A 52 1.30 2.25 -24.57
N LYS A 53 2.56 2.08 -24.96
CA LYS A 53 3.71 2.32 -24.07
C LYS A 53 3.66 3.73 -23.46
N GLY A 54 3.79 3.82 -22.15
CA GLY A 54 3.71 5.07 -21.38
C GLY A 54 2.30 5.60 -21.13
N SER A 55 1.25 4.99 -21.70
CA SER A 55 -0.14 5.36 -21.37
C SER A 55 -0.50 4.92 -19.94
N HIS A 56 -1.20 5.75 -19.19
CA HIS A 56 -1.58 5.42 -17.82
C HIS A 56 -2.93 4.68 -17.78
N VAL A 57 -2.92 3.49 -17.19
CA VAL A 57 -4.11 2.64 -16.99
C VAL A 57 -4.43 2.54 -15.52
N GLY A 58 -5.57 3.08 -15.13
CA GLY A 58 -6.09 2.97 -13.78
C GLY A 58 -6.70 1.60 -13.51
N ILE A 59 -6.50 1.07 -12.29
CA ILE A 59 -7.08 -0.21 -11.86
C ILE A 59 -7.84 0.00 -10.55
N LEU A 60 -9.17 -0.11 -10.59
CA LEU A 60 -10.07 -0.02 -9.45
C LEU A 60 -10.84 -1.35 -9.28
N TYR A 61 -10.11 -2.39 -8.90
CA TYR A 61 -10.66 -3.70 -8.55
C TYR A 61 -10.26 -4.09 -7.12
N PRO A 62 -11.04 -4.92 -6.43
CA PRO A 62 -10.55 -5.62 -5.24
C PRO A 62 -9.44 -6.62 -5.61
N ASN A 63 -8.77 -7.16 -4.59
CA ASN A 63 -7.87 -8.31 -4.80
C ASN A 63 -8.65 -9.43 -5.51
N GLY A 64 -8.08 -9.99 -6.57
CA GLY A 64 -8.74 -11.02 -7.36
C GLY A 64 -8.12 -11.18 -8.75
N ALA A 65 -8.68 -12.10 -9.54
CA ALA A 65 -8.18 -12.41 -10.87
C ALA A 65 -8.26 -11.22 -11.83
N GLN A 66 -9.34 -10.41 -11.74
CA GLN A 66 -9.50 -9.22 -12.59
C GLN A 66 -8.38 -8.22 -12.37
N TRP A 67 -8.00 -7.98 -11.09
CA TRP A 67 -6.88 -7.07 -10.76
C TRP A 67 -5.56 -7.55 -11.36
N VAL A 68 -5.26 -8.86 -11.20
CA VAL A 68 -4.02 -9.47 -11.71
C VAL A 68 -3.99 -9.40 -13.24
N VAL A 69 -5.08 -9.77 -13.91
CA VAL A 69 -5.17 -9.73 -15.38
C VAL A 69 -5.04 -8.29 -15.91
N ALA A 70 -5.66 -7.31 -15.26
CA ALA A 70 -5.58 -5.90 -15.64
C ALA A 70 -4.13 -5.36 -15.52
N MET A 71 -3.46 -5.68 -14.41
CA MET A 71 -2.06 -5.29 -14.17
C MET A 71 -1.14 -5.92 -15.22
N LEU A 72 -1.25 -7.23 -15.45
CA LEU A 72 -0.44 -7.92 -16.44
C LEU A 72 -0.71 -7.39 -17.86
N ALA A 73 -1.97 -7.10 -18.20
CA ALA A 73 -2.33 -6.57 -19.51
C ALA A 73 -1.72 -5.20 -19.79
N ALA A 74 -1.78 -4.28 -18.82
CA ALA A 74 -1.15 -2.97 -18.93
C ALA A 74 0.37 -3.08 -18.99
N ALA A 75 0.96 -3.83 -18.06
CA ALA A 75 2.41 -3.95 -17.93
C ALA A 75 3.08 -4.57 -19.17
N ARG A 76 2.45 -5.57 -19.81
CA ARG A 76 3.04 -6.30 -20.94
C ARG A 76 3.08 -5.50 -22.25
N ILE A 77 2.33 -4.40 -22.34
CA ILE A 77 2.39 -3.45 -23.48
C ILE A 77 3.09 -2.13 -23.11
N GLY A 78 3.79 -2.09 -21.97
CA GLY A 78 4.51 -0.91 -21.50
C GLY A 78 3.61 0.23 -21.02
N ALA A 79 2.31 -0.02 -20.80
CA ALA A 79 1.43 0.93 -20.16
C ALA A 79 1.70 0.97 -18.66
N VAL A 80 1.55 2.16 -18.07
CA VAL A 80 1.81 2.43 -16.66
C VAL A 80 0.60 2.04 -15.82
N VAL A 81 0.80 1.14 -14.87
CA VAL A 81 -0.23 0.70 -13.92
C VAL A 81 -0.43 1.76 -12.84
N VAL A 82 -1.65 2.25 -12.69
CA VAL A 82 -2.03 3.19 -11.62
C VAL A 82 -3.11 2.54 -10.73
N PRO A 83 -2.73 1.94 -9.59
CA PRO A 83 -3.68 1.35 -8.67
C PRO A 83 -4.54 2.39 -7.97
N PHE A 84 -5.85 2.13 -7.89
CA PHE A 84 -6.81 2.93 -7.13
C PHE A 84 -7.29 2.17 -5.91
N SER A 85 -7.41 2.88 -4.79
CA SER A 85 -7.90 2.29 -3.55
C SER A 85 -9.40 1.99 -3.64
N THR A 86 -9.76 0.76 -3.30
CA THR A 86 -11.18 0.35 -3.18
C THR A 86 -11.89 0.99 -1.99
N PHE A 87 -11.18 1.73 -1.14
CA PHE A 87 -11.75 2.49 -0.02
C PHE A 87 -12.02 3.95 -0.38
N SER A 88 -11.62 4.40 -1.58
CA SER A 88 -11.70 5.80 -1.98
C SER A 88 -13.13 6.28 -2.11
N THR A 89 -13.37 7.50 -1.64
CA THR A 89 -14.58 8.27 -1.90
C THR A 89 -14.57 8.84 -3.33
N ALA A 90 -15.71 9.34 -3.83
CA ALA A 90 -15.79 10.00 -5.13
C ALA A 90 -14.82 11.21 -5.24
N VAL A 91 -14.62 11.94 -4.15
CA VAL A 91 -13.71 13.08 -4.06
C VAL A 91 -12.24 12.63 -4.21
N GLU A 92 -11.86 11.55 -3.51
CA GLU A 92 -10.51 10.97 -3.60
C GLU A 92 -10.26 10.37 -4.99
N LEU A 93 -11.26 9.69 -5.58
CA LEU A 93 -11.18 9.16 -6.95
C LEU A 93 -10.97 10.30 -7.97
N ARG A 94 -11.76 11.38 -7.88
CA ARG A 94 -11.60 12.56 -8.75
C ARG A 94 -10.20 13.14 -8.64
N ARG A 95 -9.71 13.34 -7.40
CA ARG A 95 -8.37 13.88 -7.16
C ARG A 95 -7.31 12.99 -7.81
N GLN A 96 -7.31 11.69 -7.53
CA GLN A 96 -6.30 10.78 -8.06
C GLN A 96 -6.40 10.67 -9.59
N LEU A 97 -7.59 10.66 -10.18
CA LEU A 97 -7.79 10.65 -11.65
C LEU A 97 -7.19 11.89 -12.31
N ARG A 98 -7.36 13.07 -11.68
CA ARG A 98 -6.75 14.32 -12.19
C ARG A 98 -5.23 14.32 -12.10
N ASP A 99 -4.72 13.84 -10.96
CA ASP A 99 -3.29 13.94 -10.64
C ASP A 99 -2.46 12.85 -11.34
N SER A 100 -3.09 11.77 -11.78
CA SER A 100 -2.40 10.60 -12.34
C SER A 100 -2.42 10.54 -13.87
N ASP A 101 -3.09 11.44 -14.56
CA ASP A 101 -3.24 11.43 -16.02
C ASP A 101 -3.71 10.09 -16.61
N VAL A 102 -4.56 9.37 -15.86
CA VAL A 102 -5.13 8.11 -16.33
C VAL A 102 -6.06 8.35 -17.51
N GLY A 103 -5.74 7.70 -18.64
CA GLY A 103 -6.56 7.77 -19.86
C GLY A 103 -7.66 6.72 -19.92
N VAL A 104 -7.39 5.52 -19.38
CA VAL A 104 -8.34 4.39 -19.30
C VAL A 104 -8.38 3.88 -17.86
N LEU A 105 -9.57 3.78 -17.28
CA LEU A 105 -9.80 3.20 -15.96
C LEU A 105 -10.52 1.85 -16.11
N LEU A 106 -9.92 0.79 -15.62
CA LEU A 106 -10.54 -0.52 -15.47
C LEU A 106 -11.13 -0.62 -14.07
N ALA A 107 -12.43 -0.86 -13.93
CA ALA A 107 -13.11 -0.80 -12.64
C ALA A 107 -14.12 -1.94 -12.45
N ALA A 108 -14.30 -2.37 -11.21
CA ALA A 108 -15.46 -3.14 -10.80
C ALA A 108 -16.70 -2.22 -10.76
N ARG A 109 -17.89 -2.78 -10.91
CA ARG A 109 -19.13 -2.00 -10.72
C ARG A 109 -19.40 -1.76 -9.25
N GLU A 110 -19.12 -2.75 -8.43
CA GLU A 110 -19.33 -2.71 -7.00
C GLU A 110 -18.33 -3.59 -6.25
N PHE A 111 -18.10 -3.28 -4.98
CA PHE A 111 -17.39 -4.15 -4.05
C PHE A 111 -17.85 -3.87 -2.62
N ARG A 112 -18.36 -4.91 -1.95
CA ARG A 112 -18.96 -4.79 -0.61
C ARG A 112 -20.09 -3.75 -0.62
N THR A 113 -19.93 -2.65 0.13
CA THR A 113 -20.89 -1.55 0.22
C THR A 113 -20.60 -0.40 -0.75
N HIS A 114 -19.54 -0.50 -1.57
CA HIS A 114 -19.14 0.54 -2.50
C HIS A 114 -19.75 0.30 -3.88
N ASP A 115 -20.56 1.25 -4.36
CA ASP A 115 -21.08 1.35 -5.72
C ASP A 115 -20.12 2.27 -6.51
N TYR A 116 -19.23 1.68 -7.32
CA TYR A 116 -18.26 2.46 -8.10
C TYR A 116 -18.87 3.09 -9.34
N VAL A 117 -19.99 2.57 -9.85
CA VAL A 117 -20.69 3.23 -10.97
C VAL A 117 -21.16 4.59 -10.53
N ARG A 118 -21.80 4.67 -9.36
CA ARG A 118 -22.23 5.94 -8.77
C ARG A 118 -21.04 6.82 -8.39
N ALA A 119 -20.06 6.28 -7.66
CA ALA A 119 -18.92 7.05 -7.17
C ALA A 119 -18.07 7.63 -8.32
N LEU A 120 -17.87 6.88 -9.40
CA LEU A 120 -17.17 7.37 -10.59
C LEU A 120 -18.03 8.38 -11.36
N GLY A 121 -19.35 8.17 -11.50
CA GLY A 121 -20.25 9.16 -12.08
C GLY A 121 -20.18 10.52 -11.36
N GLU A 122 -20.17 10.49 -10.01
CA GLU A 122 -19.96 11.70 -9.19
C GLU A 122 -18.54 12.28 -9.37
N ALA A 123 -17.52 11.42 -9.48
CA ALA A 123 -16.15 11.87 -9.64
C ALA A 123 -15.89 12.55 -10.99
N VAL A 124 -16.42 12.00 -12.08
CA VAL A 124 -16.19 12.52 -13.43
C VAL A 124 -17.17 13.64 -13.81
N GLY A 125 -18.32 13.73 -13.14
CA GLY A 125 -19.30 14.79 -13.36
C GLY A 125 -20.07 14.71 -14.69
N VAL A 126 -19.99 13.58 -15.41
CA VAL A 126 -20.71 13.30 -16.66
C VAL A 126 -21.20 11.85 -16.65
N PRO A 127 -22.23 11.49 -17.43
CA PRO A 127 -22.69 10.10 -17.55
C PRO A 127 -21.56 9.16 -18.01
N LEU A 128 -21.53 7.97 -17.43
CA LEU A 128 -20.62 6.89 -17.82
C LEU A 128 -21.34 6.02 -18.85
N ASP A 129 -21.12 6.31 -20.12
CA ASP A 129 -21.57 5.51 -21.25
C ASP A 129 -20.42 4.79 -21.93
N ASP A 130 -20.72 3.97 -22.96
CA ASP A 130 -19.71 3.17 -23.69
C ASP A 130 -18.79 4.02 -24.60
N GLY A 131 -19.04 5.31 -24.72
CA GLY A 131 -18.28 6.24 -25.56
C GLY A 131 -17.08 6.86 -24.84
N PRO A 132 -16.24 7.63 -25.59
CA PRO A 132 -15.17 8.41 -25.00
C PRO A 132 -15.71 9.50 -24.09
N LEU A 133 -15.19 9.54 -22.86
CA LEU A 133 -15.54 10.57 -21.88
C LEU A 133 -14.93 11.93 -22.23
N LEU A 134 -15.70 12.98 -22.06
CA LEU A 134 -15.28 14.37 -22.14
C LEU A 134 -15.67 15.10 -20.86
N SER A 135 -14.86 14.98 -19.83
CA SER A 135 -15.09 15.58 -18.51
C SER A 135 -14.14 16.73 -18.27
N ALA A 136 -14.67 17.88 -17.84
CA ALA A 136 -13.85 18.99 -17.35
C ALA A 136 -13.22 18.70 -15.99
N GLU A 137 -13.84 17.81 -15.21
CA GLU A 137 -13.37 17.40 -13.88
C GLU A 137 -12.12 16.51 -13.97
N VAL A 138 -12.06 15.63 -14.98
CA VAL A 138 -10.96 14.69 -15.21
C VAL A 138 -10.58 14.68 -16.69
N PRO A 139 -9.91 15.72 -17.17
CA PRO A 139 -9.79 16.04 -18.60
C PRO A 139 -8.96 15.03 -19.41
N VAL A 140 -8.16 14.18 -18.77
CA VAL A 140 -7.34 13.14 -19.43
C VAL A 140 -8.09 11.82 -19.57
N LEU A 141 -9.01 11.50 -18.65
CA LEU A 141 -9.76 10.25 -18.69
C LEU A 141 -10.67 10.18 -19.92
N ARG A 142 -10.53 9.12 -20.70
CA ARG A 142 -11.30 8.87 -21.93
C ARG A 142 -12.25 7.70 -21.82
N HIS A 143 -11.88 6.67 -21.06
CA HIS A 143 -12.69 5.46 -20.95
C HIS A 143 -12.73 4.96 -19.50
N VAL A 144 -13.92 4.56 -19.07
CA VAL A 144 -14.13 3.73 -17.88
C VAL A 144 -14.69 2.41 -18.36
N VAL A 145 -13.95 1.33 -18.15
CA VAL A 145 -14.34 -0.02 -18.58
C VAL A 145 -14.68 -0.85 -17.35
N PHE A 146 -15.95 -1.13 -17.17
CA PHE A 146 -16.41 -1.96 -16.07
C PHE A 146 -16.29 -3.44 -16.42
N ASP A 147 -15.86 -4.24 -15.43
CA ASP A 147 -15.82 -5.71 -15.48
C ASP A 147 -15.23 -6.21 -16.79
N ALA A 148 -14.00 -5.76 -17.09
CA ALA A 148 -13.32 -6.07 -18.34
C ALA A 148 -13.11 -7.58 -18.51
N GLU A 149 -14.12 -8.25 -19.06
CA GLU A 149 -14.00 -9.66 -19.44
C GLU A 149 -13.28 -9.81 -20.79
N CYS A 150 -12.46 -10.85 -20.88
CA CYS A 150 -11.64 -11.11 -22.05
C CYS A 150 -11.77 -12.57 -22.46
N GLY A 151 -12.63 -12.82 -23.44
CA GLY A 151 -12.69 -14.08 -24.18
C GLY A 151 -11.92 -13.99 -25.49
N GLY A 152 -11.38 -15.10 -25.96
CA GLY A 152 -10.64 -15.17 -27.20
C GLY A 152 -9.14 -15.44 -27.06
N VAL A 153 -8.41 -15.27 -28.15
CA VAL A 153 -6.95 -15.42 -28.23
C VAL A 153 -6.38 -14.17 -28.88
N ALA A 154 -5.29 -13.63 -28.32
CA ALA A 154 -4.58 -12.50 -28.91
C ALA A 154 -3.07 -12.74 -28.85
N ASP A 155 -2.36 -12.29 -29.86
CA ASP A 155 -0.90 -12.23 -29.88
C ASP A 155 -0.47 -10.77 -29.71
N VAL A 156 0.24 -10.50 -28.62
CA VAL A 156 0.78 -9.18 -28.26
C VAL A 156 2.31 -9.21 -28.19
N SER A 157 2.95 -10.25 -28.73
CA SER A 157 4.40 -10.47 -28.64
C SER A 157 5.22 -9.32 -29.23
N ALA A 158 4.73 -8.67 -30.29
CA ALA A 158 5.38 -7.49 -30.85
C ALA A 158 5.39 -6.30 -29.86
N LEU A 159 4.25 -6.06 -29.19
CA LEU A 159 4.14 -5.00 -28.17
C LEU A 159 5.00 -5.30 -26.93
N GLU A 160 5.06 -6.57 -26.52
CA GLU A 160 5.94 -7.00 -25.42
C GLU A 160 7.43 -6.77 -25.76
N GLY A 161 7.80 -6.91 -27.03
CA GLY A 161 9.17 -6.69 -27.51
C GLY A 161 9.62 -5.23 -27.45
N ASP A 162 8.66 -4.29 -27.41
CA ASP A 162 8.94 -2.85 -27.30
C ASP A 162 9.09 -2.37 -25.85
N VAL A 163 8.81 -3.24 -24.86
CA VAL A 163 8.91 -2.89 -23.44
C VAL A 163 10.33 -3.14 -22.91
N ASP A 164 10.90 -2.14 -22.29
CA ASP A 164 12.23 -2.20 -21.66
C ASP A 164 12.11 -2.18 -20.13
N GLY A 165 13.10 -2.77 -19.46
CA GLY A 165 13.14 -2.80 -18.00
C GLY A 165 13.21 -1.42 -17.34
N SER A 166 13.68 -0.40 -18.05
CA SER A 166 13.72 1.00 -17.60
C SER A 166 12.38 1.74 -17.78
N ASP A 167 11.42 1.16 -18.52
CA ASP A 167 10.08 1.72 -18.63
C ASP A 167 9.37 1.75 -17.27
N VAL A 168 8.51 2.74 -17.10
CA VAL A 168 7.70 2.86 -15.88
C VAL A 168 6.67 1.74 -15.84
N LEU A 169 6.74 0.91 -14.79
CA LEU A 169 5.75 -0.14 -14.53
C LEU A 169 4.52 0.43 -13.81
N ALA A 170 4.75 1.24 -12.78
CA ALA A 170 3.65 1.69 -11.94
C ALA A 170 3.86 3.07 -11.33
N ILE A 171 2.74 3.76 -11.08
CA ILE A 171 2.65 4.96 -10.24
C ILE A 171 1.72 4.62 -9.06
N ILE A 172 2.30 4.45 -7.86
CA ILE A 172 1.56 4.02 -6.67
C ILE A 172 1.38 5.21 -5.74
N TYR A 173 0.13 5.56 -5.48
CA TYR A 173 -0.20 6.70 -4.63
C TYR A 173 -0.09 6.36 -3.16
N THR A 174 0.56 7.25 -2.41
CA THR A 174 0.67 7.16 -0.94
C THR A 174 0.01 8.36 -0.29
N SER A 175 -0.54 8.17 0.90
CA SER A 175 -0.83 9.29 1.80
C SER A 175 0.50 9.84 2.29
N GLY A 176 1.04 10.87 1.62
CA GLY A 176 2.28 11.52 2.04
C GLY A 176 2.18 12.15 3.43
N SER A 177 3.32 12.60 4.00
CA SER A 177 3.33 13.44 5.21
C SER A 177 2.69 14.83 4.98
N THR A 178 2.38 15.16 3.73
CA THR A 178 1.68 16.37 3.28
C THR A 178 0.21 16.06 3.01
N SER A 179 -0.63 17.09 2.92
CA SER A 179 -2.08 16.98 2.71
C SER A 179 -2.50 16.28 1.40
N ASP A 180 -1.62 16.19 0.43
CA ASP A 180 -1.94 15.63 -0.89
C ASP A 180 -1.18 14.31 -1.15
N PRO A 181 -1.85 13.25 -1.65
CA PRO A 181 -1.22 12.00 -2.01
C PRO A 181 -0.12 12.20 -3.06
N LYS A 182 0.96 11.42 -2.96
CA LYS A 182 2.08 11.46 -3.90
C LYS A 182 2.12 10.19 -4.72
N GLY A 183 2.19 10.30 -6.04
CA GLY A 183 2.37 9.18 -6.95
C GLY A 183 3.84 8.77 -7.04
N VAL A 184 4.18 7.61 -6.54
CA VAL A 184 5.56 7.07 -6.53
C VAL A 184 5.80 6.30 -7.82
N VAL A 185 6.80 6.72 -8.61
CA VAL A 185 7.11 6.17 -9.94
C VAL A 185 8.16 5.08 -9.86
N HIS A 186 7.82 3.87 -10.29
CA HIS A 186 8.73 2.73 -10.34
C HIS A 186 8.84 2.12 -11.74
N THR A 187 10.03 1.64 -12.10
CA THR A 187 10.28 0.90 -13.34
C THR A 187 10.03 -0.60 -13.15
N HIS A 188 9.95 -1.32 -14.28
CA HIS A 188 9.91 -2.78 -14.27
C HIS A 188 11.12 -3.36 -13.54
N THR A 189 12.33 -2.97 -13.95
CA THR A 189 13.57 -3.50 -13.36
C THR A 189 13.67 -3.20 -11.86
N SER A 190 13.36 -1.97 -11.43
CA SER A 190 13.49 -1.61 -10.00
C SER A 190 12.63 -2.50 -9.12
N LEU A 191 11.35 -2.71 -9.47
CA LEU A 191 10.46 -3.54 -8.67
C LEU A 191 10.80 -5.03 -8.78
N LEU A 192 11.02 -5.56 -9.99
CA LEU A 192 11.25 -6.99 -10.18
C LEU A 192 12.58 -7.46 -9.56
N ALA A 193 13.66 -6.69 -9.74
CA ALA A 193 14.97 -7.02 -9.15
C ALA A 193 14.90 -6.95 -7.62
N HIS A 194 14.21 -5.95 -7.08
CA HIS A 194 14.01 -5.84 -5.64
C HIS A 194 13.25 -7.06 -5.07
N GLN A 195 12.16 -7.49 -5.73
CA GLN A 195 11.41 -8.66 -5.25
C GLN A 195 12.24 -9.96 -5.36
N ARG A 196 13.14 -10.11 -6.33
CA ARG A 196 14.09 -11.25 -6.36
C ARG A 196 14.97 -11.27 -5.12
N GLY A 197 15.64 -10.16 -4.81
CA GLY A 197 16.48 -10.06 -3.62
C GLY A 197 15.71 -10.32 -2.33
N LEU A 198 14.49 -9.81 -2.21
CA LEU A 198 13.64 -10.08 -1.04
C LEU A 198 13.18 -11.55 -0.97
N ASN A 199 12.90 -12.18 -2.12
CA ASN A 199 12.54 -13.60 -2.17
C ASN A 199 13.70 -14.51 -1.73
N GLU A 200 14.95 -14.17 -2.09
CA GLU A 200 16.14 -14.88 -1.61
C GLU A 200 16.25 -14.82 -0.08
N ILE A 201 16.09 -13.62 0.51
CA ILE A 201 16.19 -13.43 1.98
C ILE A 201 15.14 -14.26 2.72
N ARG A 202 13.87 -14.20 2.27
CA ARG A 202 12.77 -14.92 2.93
C ARG A 202 12.56 -16.35 2.43
N GLY A 203 13.42 -16.83 1.51
CA GLY A 203 13.36 -18.17 0.96
C GLY A 203 12.03 -18.47 0.24
N LEU A 204 11.43 -17.49 -0.46
CA LEU A 204 10.21 -17.71 -1.22
C LEU A 204 10.53 -18.37 -2.56
N THR A 205 10.02 -19.59 -2.77
CA THR A 205 10.27 -20.43 -3.93
C THR A 205 8.99 -20.77 -4.70
N ALA A 206 9.15 -21.42 -5.84
CA ALA A 206 8.01 -21.89 -6.62
C ALA A 206 7.09 -22.87 -5.86
N GLU A 207 7.62 -23.59 -4.90
CA GLU A 207 6.87 -24.58 -4.12
C GLU A 207 5.99 -23.94 -3.05
N ASP A 208 6.21 -22.67 -2.76
CA ASP A 208 5.50 -21.97 -1.69
C ASP A 208 4.09 -21.51 -2.12
N ARG A 209 3.27 -21.34 -1.11
CA ARG A 209 1.92 -20.79 -1.17
C ARG A 209 1.87 -19.62 -0.19
N LEU A 210 1.89 -18.40 -0.72
CA LEU A 210 1.96 -17.17 0.06
C LEU A 210 0.55 -16.66 0.39
N PHE A 211 0.15 -16.66 1.65
CA PHE A 211 -1.03 -15.92 2.08
C PHE A 211 -0.67 -14.45 2.32
N CYS A 212 -1.37 -13.54 1.63
CA CYS A 212 -1.18 -12.10 1.78
C CYS A 212 -2.54 -11.40 1.99
N ASN A 213 -2.68 -10.69 3.12
CA ASN A 213 -3.88 -9.92 3.42
C ASN A 213 -3.79 -8.43 3.02
N SER A 214 -2.71 -8.04 2.35
CA SER A 214 -2.55 -6.66 1.87
C SER A 214 -3.37 -6.41 0.60
N PRO A 215 -4.05 -5.26 0.49
CA PRO A 215 -4.64 -4.81 -0.76
C PRO A 215 -3.61 -4.65 -1.88
N PHE A 216 -3.96 -5.06 -3.11
CA PHE A 216 -3.06 -4.95 -4.26
C PHE A 216 -2.82 -3.51 -4.71
N PHE A 217 -3.66 -2.57 -4.34
CA PHE A 217 -3.42 -1.15 -4.59
C PHE A 217 -2.39 -0.50 -3.63
N TRP A 218 -1.91 -1.21 -2.61
CA TRP A 218 -0.76 -0.82 -1.79
C TRP A 218 0.50 -1.56 -2.23
N ILE A 219 1.66 -0.92 -2.04
CA ILE A 219 2.95 -1.51 -2.44
C ILE A 219 3.21 -2.87 -1.80
N GLY A 220 2.76 -3.10 -0.57
CA GLY A 220 2.89 -4.38 0.12
C GLY A 220 2.12 -5.51 -0.56
N GLY A 221 0.90 -5.26 -1.03
CA GLY A 221 0.11 -6.23 -1.80
C GLY A 221 0.59 -6.36 -3.24
N PHE A 222 0.87 -5.21 -3.90
CA PHE A 222 1.31 -5.15 -5.29
C PHE A 222 2.69 -5.79 -5.49
N ALA A 223 3.71 -5.27 -4.80
CA ALA A 223 5.09 -5.72 -5.03
C ALA A 223 5.47 -6.90 -4.13
N PHE A 224 5.37 -6.75 -2.80
CA PHE A 224 5.83 -7.76 -1.85
C PHE A 224 4.92 -9.00 -1.78
N GLY A 225 3.67 -8.89 -2.24
CA GLY A 225 2.72 -10.00 -2.46
C GLY A 225 2.75 -10.51 -3.89
N LEU A 226 2.12 -9.78 -4.83
CA LEU A 226 1.84 -10.26 -6.18
C LEU A 226 3.09 -10.36 -7.06
N LEU A 227 3.90 -9.29 -7.20
CA LEU A 227 5.11 -9.36 -8.04
C LEU A 227 6.12 -10.35 -7.48
N ALA A 228 6.28 -10.43 -6.15
CA ALA A 228 7.13 -11.41 -5.52
C ALA A 228 6.70 -12.86 -5.82
N THR A 229 5.40 -13.13 -5.78
CA THR A 229 4.82 -14.42 -6.18
C THR A 229 5.09 -14.73 -7.66
N LEU A 230 4.84 -13.76 -8.54
CA LEU A 230 5.07 -13.90 -9.98
C LEU A 230 6.55 -14.21 -10.27
N VAL A 231 7.48 -13.50 -9.63
CA VAL A 231 8.93 -13.71 -9.77
C VAL A 231 9.35 -15.09 -9.27
N ALA A 232 8.85 -15.52 -8.11
CA ALA A 232 9.18 -16.83 -7.54
C ALA A 232 8.55 -18.00 -8.31
N GLY A 233 7.46 -17.76 -9.06
CA GLY A 233 6.64 -18.84 -9.62
C GLY A 233 5.78 -19.56 -8.58
N SER A 234 5.53 -18.95 -7.42
CA SER A 234 4.73 -19.48 -6.31
C SER A 234 3.23 -19.29 -6.51
N THR A 235 2.42 -19.60 -5.52
CA THR A 235 0.97 -19.34 -5.52
C THR A 235 0.64 -18.25 -4.51
N LEU A 236 -0.08 -17.20 -4.92
CA LEU A 236 -0.62 -16.18 -4.03
C LEU A 236 -2.01 -16.57 -3.56
N ILE A 237 -2.24 -16.51 -2.26
CA ILE A 237 -3.54 -16.73 -1.63
C ILE A 237 -3.97 -15.43 -0.97
N CYS A 238 -5.18 -14.99 -1.25
CA CYS A 238 -5.78 -13.81 -0.59
C CYS A 238 -7.27 -14.03 -0.37
N SER A 239 -7.87 -13.23 0.48
CA SER A 239 -9.32 -13.25 0.71
C SER A 239 -9.87 -11.84 0.77
N THR A 240 -11.02 -11.65 0.15
CA THR A 240 -11.83 -10.43 0.21
C THR A 240 -13.13 -10.65 0.99
N ALA A 241 -13.34 -11.87 1.50
CA ALA A 241 -14.52 -12.23 2.26
C ALA A 241 -14.67 -11.35 3.52
N SER A 242 -15.89 -10.92 3.79
CA SER A 242 -16.24 -10.23 5.04
C SER A 242 -16.44 -11.19 6.21
N ASP A 243 -16.75 -12.46 5.90
CA ASP A 243 -16.91 -13.52 6.88
C ASP A 243 -15.57 -14.19 7.18
N ALA A 244 -15.14 -14.11 8.43
CA ALA A 244 -13.91 -14.73 8.92
C ALA A 244 -13.91 -16.26 8.74
N GLY A 245 -15.07 -16.92 8.85
CA GLY A 245 -15.20 -18.36 8.64
C GLY A 245 -14.80 -18.77 7.23
N ARG A 246 -15.23 -18.03 6.21
CA ARG A 246 -14.85 -18.29 4.81
C ARG A 246 -13.34 -18.12 4.57
N THR A 247 -12.74 -17.08 5.15
CA THR A 247 -11.28 -16.93 5.07
C THR A 247 -10.55 -18.10 5.75
N LEU A 248 -11.04 -18.57 6.92
CA LEU A 248 -10.47 -19.74 7.59
C LEU A 248 -10.66 -21.02 6.78
N ASP A 249 -11.81 -21.21 6.11
CA ASP A 249 -12.06 -22.33 5.19
C ASP A 249 -11.04 -22.33 4.04
N LEU A 250 -10.77 -21.15 3.44
CA LEU A 250 -9.77 -20.97 2.41
C LEU A 250 -8.37 -21.34 2.89
N LEU A 251 -7.95 -20.83 4.06
CA LEU A 251 -6.62 -21.09 4.62
C LEU A 251 -6.40 -22.58 4.92
N GLU A 252 -7.41 -23.26 5.47
CA GLU A 252 -7.36 -24.68 5.76
C GLU A 252 -7.32 -25.52 4.48
N ALA A 253 -8.08 -25.15 3.44
CA ALA A 253 -8.12 -25.85 2.16
C ALA A 253 -6.84 -25.64 1.33
N GLU A 254 -6.37 -24.40 1.23
CA GLU A 254 -5.26 -24.00 0.37
C GLU A 254 -3.88 -24.19 1.01
N LYS A 255 -3.81 -24.40 2.31
CA LYS A 255 -2.59 -24.71 3.08
C LYS A 255 -1.40 -23.80 2.76
N PRO A 256 -1.52 -22.47 2.95
CA PRO A 256 -0.39 -21.57 2.73
C PRO A 256 0.82 -21.97 3.57
N THR A 257 2.03 -21.78 3.01
CA THR A 257 3.30 -22.12 3.68
C THR A 257 3.98 -20.88 4.28
N VAL A 258 3.71 -19.73 3.68
CA VAL A 258 4.28 -18.41 4.07
C VAL A 258 3.15 -17.42 4.28
N THR A 259 3.27 -16.56 5.27
CA THR A 259 2.31 -15.48 5.55
C THR A 259 2.96 -14.12 5.41
N ASN A 260 2.20 -13.15 4.87
CA ASN A 260 2.65 -11.76 4.77
C ASN A 260 1.47 -10.80 4.93
N GLY A 261 1.68 -9.71 5.66
CA GLY A 261 0.69 -8.64 5.74
C GLY A 261 0.61 -7.96 7.09
N PHE A 262 -0.60 -7.48 7.40
CA PHE A 262 -0.87 -6.70 8.61
C PHE A 262 -1.53 -7.57 9.67
N VAL A 263 -0.88 -7.71 10.83
CA VAL A 263 -1.39 -8.51 11.96
C VAL A 263 -2.76 -7.98 12.43
N ALA A 264 -2.94 -6.65 12.49
CA ALA A 264 -4.24 -6.07 12.82
C ALA A 264 -5.37 -6.50 11.85
N GLY A 265 -5.04 -6.76 10.58
CA GLY A 265 -6.00 -7.19 9.55
C GLY A 265 -6.50 -8.63 9.71
N ILE A 266 -5.87 -9.45 10.57
CA ILE A 266 -6.27 -10.85 10.81
C ILE A 266 -6.83 -11.11 12.22
N THR A 267 -6.97 -10.07 13.04
CA THR A 267 -7.48 -10.20 14.42
C THR A 267 -8.90 -10.81 14.45
N HIS A 268 -9.73 -10.49 13.46
CA HIS A 268 -11.08 -11.04 13.35
C HIS A 268 -11.08 -12.55 13.08
N LEU A 269 -10.04 -13.11 12.44
CA LEU A 269 -9.89 -14.55 12.20
C LEU A 269 -9.66 -15.31 13.53
N THR A 270 -8.76 -14.79 14.36
CA THR A 270 -8.42 -15.43 15.64
C THR A 270 -9.56 -15.40 16.65
N ARG A 271 -10.51 -14.47 16.50
CA ARG A 271 -11.72 -14.37 17.33
C ARG A 271 -12.89 -15.23 16.85
N HIS A 272 -12.78 -15.81 15.66
CA HIS A 272 -13.87 -16.61 15.10
C HIS A 272 -14.04 -17.93 15.89
N PRO A 273 -15.29 -18.37 16.23
CA PRO A 273 -15.53 -19.56 17.06
C PRO A 273 -14.95 -20.87 16.51
N SER A 274 -14.74 -20.96 15.19
CA SER A 274 -14.14 -22.13 14.56
C SER A 274 -12.62 -22.14 14.58
N PHE A 275 -11.94 -21.01 14.90
CA PHE A 275 -10.50 -20.85 14.78
C PHE A 275 -9.70 -21.96 15.47
N ALA A 276 -10.05 -22.28 16.73
CA ALA A 276 -9.34 -23.29 17.52
C ALA A 276 -9.45 -24.71 16.95
N ARG A 277 -10.35 -24.96 16.00
CA ARG A 277 -10.57 -26.27 15.37
C ARG A 277 -10.00 -26.38 13.97
N ARG A 278 -9.39 -25.30 13.44
CA ARG A 278 -8.83 -25.24 12.10
C ARG A 278 -7.42 -25.82 12.05
N ASP A 279 -7.14 -26.58 11.01
CA ASP A 279 -5.77 -27.01 10.72
C ASP A 279 -5.04 -25.95 9.90
N LEU A 280 -4.31 -25.09 10.59
CA LEU A 280 -3.47 -24.03 10.02
C LEU A 280 -1.98 -24.35 10.15
N SER A 281 -1.62 -25.62 10.35
CA SER A 281 -0.25 -26.09 10.61
C SER A 281 0.71 -25.91 9.44
N SER A 282 0.19 -25.68 8.23
CA SER A 282 1.00 -25.41 7.03
C SER A 282 1.68 -24.05 7.06
N MET A 283 1.12 -23.05 7.76
CA MET A 283 1.67 -21.69 7.85
C MET A 283 2.83 -21.65 8.83
N ARG A 284 4.04 -21.79 8.33
CA ARG A 284 5.23 -21.97 9.17
C ARG A 284 6.21 -20.81 9.11
N ARG A 285 6.09 -19.90 8.11
CA ARG A 285 6.99 -18.76 7.89
C ARG A 285 6.20 -17.45 7.72
N GLY A 286 6.87 -16.32 7.98
CA GLY A 286 6.32 -15.00 7.76
C GLY A 286 5.91 -14.28 9.05
N ASN A 287 5.04 -13.28 8.94
CA ASN A 287 4.78 -12.32 10.02
C ASN A 287 3.36 -12.33 10.60
N LEU A 288 2.45 -13.15 10.08
CA LEU A 288 1.09 -13.22 10.63
C LEU A 288 0.99 -14.26 11.76
N TYR A 289 1.86 -14.13 12.76
CA TYR A 289 2.06 -15.08 13.86
C TYR A 289 0.77 -15.62 14.49
N PRO A 290 -0.29 -14.82 14.75
CA PRO A 290 -1.49 -15.31 15.42
C PRO A 290 -2.21 -16.44 14.69
N ILE A 291 -2.04 -16.57 13.36
CA ILE A 291 -2.67 -17.62 12.55
C ILE A 291 -1.67 -18.70 12.08
N MET A 292 -0.39 -18.57 12.39
CA MET A 292 0.65 -19.55 12.02
C MET A 292 0.56 -20.81 12.91
N ALA A 293 1.30 -21.84 12.53
CA ALA A 293 1.40 -23.08 13.32
C ALA A 293 1.89 -22.79 14.76
N PRO A 294 1.29 -23.40 15.78
CA PRO A 294 1.58 -23.05 17.19
C PRO A 294 3.05 -23.18 17.59
N ASP A 295 3.75 -24.16 17.02
CA ASP A 295 5.16 -24.47 17.32
C ASP A 295 6.17 -23.48 16.72
N VAL A 296 5.75 -22.64 15.78
CA VAL A 296 6.61 -21.61 15.16
C VAL A 296 6.24 -20.19 15.59
N ARG A 297 5.18 -20.03 16.39
CA ARG A 297 4.82 -18.71 16.91
C ARG A 297 5.87 -18.22 17.88
N PRO A 298 6.28 -16.95 17.82
CA PRO A 298 7.15 -16.38 18.84
C PRO A 298 6.42 -16.38 20.20
N ALA A 299 7.17 -16.64 21.27
CA ALA A 299 6.65 -16.44 22.62
C ALA A 299 6.38 -14.95 22.89
N ASP A 300 7.24 -14.07 22.33
CA ASP A 300 7.11 -12.64 22.34
C ASP A 300 7.41 -12.10 20.93
N PRO A 301 6.41 -11.54 20.21
CA PRO A 301 6.61 -10.97 18.87
C PRO A 301 7.67 -9.87 18.80
N GLU A 302 7.93 -9.14 19.88
CA GLU A 302 8.96 -8.11 19.94
C GLU A 302 10.40 -8.67 19.88
N LEU A 303 10.57 -9.97 20.09
CA LEU A 303 11.84 -10.68 19.91
C LEU A 303 12.06 -11.17 18.48
N ARG A 304 11.11 -10.98 17.56
CA ARG A 304 11.31 -11.21 16.13
C ARG A 304 11.73 -9.93 15.44
N HIS A 305 12.57 -10.08 14.41
CA HIS A 305 12.83 -8.95 13.54
C HIS A 305 11.54 -8.48 12.88
N ASN A 306 11.23 -7.22 13.02
CA ASN A 306 10.17 -6.54 12.27
C ASN A 306 10.63 -6.25 10.84
N MET A 307 9.72 -5.69 10.03
CA MET A 307 10.03 -5.21 8.68
C MET A 307 9.68 -3.73 8.55
N LEU A 308 10.57 -2.95 7.93
CA LEU A 308 10.28 -1.59 7.50
C LEU A 308 10.13 -1.56 5.99
N GLY A 309 9.02 -1.03 5.52
CA GLY A 309 8.76 -0.85 4.10
C GLY A 309 8.11 0.49 3.81
N MET A 310 8.36 0.98 2.60
CA MET A 310 7.77 2.20 2.07
C MET A 310 7.58 2.08 0.57
N THR A 311 6.63 2.82 0.04
CA THR A 311 6.35 2.78 -1.40
C THR A 311 7.55 3.26 -2.21
N GLU A 312 8.24 4.27 -1.74
CA GLU A 312 9.43 4.89 -2.36
C GLU A 312 10.60 3.91 -2.53
N ALA A 313 10.68 2.89 -1.66
CA ALA A 313 11.68 1.81 -1.76
C ALA A 313 11.15 0.55 -2.48
N GLY A 314 9.99 0.63 -3.13
CA GLY A 314 9.42 -0.49 -3.90
C GLY A 314 8.92 -1.66 -3.06
N SER A 315 8.92 -1.60 -1.76
CA SER A 315 8.29 -2.36 -0.69
C SER A 315 9.14 -2.37 0.58
N VAL A 316 9.63 -3.51 1.04
CA VAL A 316 10.39 -3.67 2.29
C VAL A 316 11.87 -3.34 2.05
N VAL A 317 12.45 -2.52 2.92
CA VAL A 317 13.85 -2.08 2.85
C VAL A 317 14.69 -2.57 4.04
N LEU A 318 14.05 -2.84 5.19
CA LEU A 318 14.69 -3.50 6.34
C LEU A 318 13.95 -4.79 6.66
N LEU A 319 14.67 -5.89 6.74
CA LEU A 319 14.12 -7.21 7.08
C LEU A 319 15.23 -8.16 7.51
N SER A 320 14.84 -9.36 7.94
CA SER A 320 15.74 -10.49 8.17
C SER A 320 15.11 -11.78 7.64
N GLY A 321 15.97 -12.70 7.17
CA GLY A 321 15.58 -14.08 6.90
C GLY A 321 15.62 -14.96 8.14
N ASP A 322 16.17 -14.46 9.25
CA ASP A 322 16.14 -15.16 10.55
C ASP A 322 14.79 -14.94 11.22
N GLU A 323 13.94 -15.96 11.21
CA GLU A 323 12.62 -15.99 11.85
C GLU A 323 12.66 -16.60 13.27
N SER A 324 13.83 -16.73 13.90
CA SER A 324 13.98 -17.16 15.29
C SER A 324 13.81 -16.01 16.29
N ASP A 325 13.51 -16.34 17.56
CA ASP A 325 13.47 -15.34 18.63
C ASP A 325 14.88 -14.80 18.89
N GLN A 326 15.03 -13.50 18.81
CA GLN A 326 16.28 -12.79 19.01
C GLN A 326 16.57 -12.63 20.52
N PRO A 327 17.84 -12.44 20.92
CA PRO A 327 18.19 -12.06 22.27
C PRO A 327 17.49 -10.78 22.70
N GLU A 328 17.25 -10.63 24.01
CA GLU A 328 16.58 -9.44 24.60
C GLU A 328 17.24 -8.12 24.18
N ALA A 329 18.56 -8.11 23.99
CA ALA A 329 19.30 -6.94 23.49
C ALA A 329 18.89 -6.48 22.08
N ARG A 330 18.22 -7.34 21.32
CA ARG A 330 17.70 -7.06 19.96
C ARG A 330 16.19 -6.86 19.92
N ARG A 331 15.55 -6.72 21.07
CA ARG A 331 14.09 -6.46 21.15
C ARG A 331 13.70 -5.26 20.28
N GLY A 332 12.64 -5.40 19.49
CA GLY A 332 12.10 -4.37 18.60
C GLY A 332 12.97 -4.08 17.38
N SER A 333 13.90 -4.96 17.02
CA SER A 333 14.76 -4.80 15.85
C SER A 333 14.00 -5.00 14.53
N TYR A 334 14.55 -4.42 13.44
CA TYR A 334 14.00 -4.49 12.08
C TYR A 334 14.91 -5.27 11.11
N GLY A 335 15.90 -6.00 11.64
CA GLY A 335 16.86 -6.74 10.82
C GLY A 335 17.84 -5.82 10.09
N PHE A 336 18.09 -6.15 8.83
CA PHE A 336 19.18 -5.60 8.04
C PHE A 336 18.67 -4.90 6.78
N LEU A 337 19.52 -4.07 6.19
CA LEU A 337 19.25 -3.41 4.92
C LEU A 337 19.12 -4.45 3.79
N ALA A 338 18.05 -4.34 3.00
CA ALA A 338 17.84 -5.18 1.83
C ALA A 338 18.92 -4.93 0.74
N PRO A 339 19.28 -5.93 -0.07
CA PRO A 339 20.22 -5.78 -1.18
C PRO A 339 19.77 -4.70 -2.17
N GLY A 340 20.75 -4.02 -2.76
CA GLY A 340 20.50 -2.96 -3.75
C GLY A 340 20.18 -1.61 -3.14
N PHE A 341 20.37 -1.45 -1.83
CA PHE A 341 20.31 -0.15 -1.16
C PHE A 341 21.63 0.16 -0.45
N ASP A 342 22.00 1.44 -0.49
CA ASP A 342 22.88 2.07 0.46
C ASP A 342 22.04 2.79 1.50
N ALA A 343 22.43 2.78 2.76
CA ALA A 343 21.75 3.48 3.84
C ALA A 343 22.73 4.24 4.73
N ARG A 344 22.33 5.45 5.14
CA ARG A 344 22.98 6.22 6.20
C ARG A 344 21.95 6.57 7.27
N VAL A 345 22.40 6.77 8.49
CA VAL A 345 21.60 7.32 9.58
C VAL A 345 22.20 8.69 9.88
N VAL A 346 21.46 9.74 9.54
CA VAL A 346 21.97 11.11 9.61
C VAL A 346 21.20 11.94 10.64
N ASP A 347 21.88 12.87 11.25
CA ASP A 347 21.24 13.90 12.06
C ASP A 347 20.35 14.78 11.15
N PRO A 348 19.05 14.89 11.43
CA PRO A 348 18.11 15.57 10.53
C PRO A 348 18.37 17.09 10.40
N ASP A 349 19.09 17.71 11.35
CA ASP A 349 19.38 19.14 11.32
C ASP A 349 20.70 19.45 10.60
N THR A 350 21.70 18.57 10.72
CA THR A 350 23.05 18.80 10.17
C THR A 350 23.38 17.96 8.94
N GLY A 351 22.65 16.86 8.70
CA GLY A 351 22.93 15.89 7.62
C GLY A 351 24.18 15.02 7.86
N SER A 352 24.82 15.14 9.04
CA SER A 352 26.01 14.36 9.42
C SER A 352 25.62 12.97 9.89
N ASP A 353 26.51 11.97 9.70
CA ASP A 353 26.30 10.62 10.23
C ASP A 353 26.21 10.63 11.76
N THR A 354 25.33 9.80 12.34
CA THR A 354 25.02 9.84 13.78
C THR A 354 25.87 8.88 14.63
N ASP A 355 26.83 8.13 14.05
CA ASP A 355 27.73 7.20 14.76
C ASP A 355 27.00 6.27 15.76
N GLY A 356 25.88 5.67 15.34
CA GLY A 356 25.08 4.75 16.16
C GLY A 356 23.99 5.41 17.01
N ALA A 357 23.91 6.75 17.06
CA ALA A 357 22.79 7.45 17.67
C ALA A 357 21.53 7.41 16.77
N VAL A 358 20.39 7.87 17.31
CA VAL A 358 19.15 8.00 16.55
C VAL A 358 19.28 9.12 15.53
N GLY A 359 18.89 8.85 14.28
CA GLY A 359 18.86 9.83 13.20
C GLY A 359 17.87 9.44 12.11
N GLU A 360 17.78 10.26 11.09
CA GLU A 360 16.96 9.98 9.92
C GLU A 360 17.61 8.90 9.03
N LEU A 361 16.82 7.92 8.64
CA LEU A 361 17.22 6.96 7.60
C LEU A 361 17.21 7.65 6.25
N VAL A 362 18.35 7.72 5.58
CA VAL A 362 18.45 8.14 4.18
C VAL A 362 18.90 6.98 3.32
N LEU A 363 18.31 6.86 2.15
CA LEU A 363 18.47 5.72 1.24
C LEU A 363 18.97 6.15 -0.13
N ARG A 364 19.81 5.28 -0.73
CA ARG A 364 20.22 5.40 -2.12
C ARG A 364 20.29 4.00 -2.75
N GLY A 365 19.99 3.88 -4.04
CA GLY A 365 20.13 2.61 -4.75
C GLY A 365 19.18 2.47 -5.95
N PRO A 366 19.38 1.43 -6.78
CA PRO A 366 18.64 1.20 -8.01
C PRO A 366 17.17 0.79 -7.80
N HIS A 367 16.79 0.38 -6.59
CA HIS A 367 15.42 -0.05 -6.29
C HIS A 367 14.55 1.08 -5.75
N LEU A 368 15.13 2.25 -5.45
CA LEU A 368 14.34 3.43 -5.11
C LEU A 368 13.49 3.90 -6.30
N MET A 369 12.41 4.58 -5.99
CA MET A 369 11.57 5.26 -6.97
C MET A 369 12.42 6.12 -7.92
N GLN A 370 11.95 6.32 -9.13
CA GLN A 370 12.58 7.31 -10.01
C GLN A 370 12.39 8.74 -9.48
N ARG A 371 11.15 9.04 -9.06
CA ARG A 371 10.70 10.35 -8.59
C ARG A 371 9.25 10.25 -8.09
N TYR A 372 8.74 11.30 -7.52
CA TYR A 372 7.29 11.47 -7.43
C TYR A 372 6.74 11.95 -8.78
N TYR A 373 5.56 11.47 -9.15
CA TYR A 373 4.87 11.89 -10.36
C TYR A 373 4.59 13.41 -10.31
N GLY A 374 4.82 14.10 -11.42
CA GLY A 374 4.71 15.56 -11.49
C GLY A 374 5.86 16.35 -10.85
N ARG A 375 6.90 15.67 -10.30
CA ARG A 375 8.12 16.31 -9.76
C ARG A 375 9.36 15.85 -10.51
N SER A 376 10.39 16.67 -10.50
CA SER A 376 11.71 16.26 -10.98
C SER A 376 12.42 15.36 -9.98
N ARG A 377 13.51 14.70 -10.37
CA ARG A 377 14.30 13.88 -9.48
C ARG A 377 14.98 14.72 -8.39
N GLU A 378 15.45 15.90 -8.75
CA GLU A 378 16.14 16.86 -7.89
C GLU A 378 15.21 17.42 -6.79
N GLU A 379 13.89 17.40 -7.01
CA GLU A 379 12.91 17.74 -5.97
C GLU A 379 12.63 16.59 -4.99
N CYS A 380 13.09 15.37 -5.30
CA CYS A 380 12.83 14.16 -4.53
C CYS A 380 14.05 13.67 -3.77
N PHE A 381 15.26 14.00 -4.27
CA PHE A 381 16.54 13.53 -3.73
C PHE A 381 17.44 14.72 -3.46
N ASP A 382 18.37 14.57 -2.51
CA ASP A 382 19.38 15.57 -2.26
C ASP A 382 20.45 15.62 -3.40
N ALA A 383 21.42 16.53 -3.28
CA ALA A 383 22.45 16.74 -4.29
C ALA A 383 23.36 15.52 -4.52
N ASP A 384 23.49 14.64 -3.52
CA ASP A 384 24.29 13.41 -3.56
C ASP A 384 23.44 12.17 -3.94
N GLY A 385 22.14 12.38 -4.26
CA GLY A 385 21.20 11.35 -4.68
C GLY A 385 20.61 10.52 -3.55
N TRP A 386 20.64 10.99 -2.30
CA TRP A 386 19.99 10.36 -1.17
C TRP A 386 18.52 10.75 -1.09
N PHE A 387 17.70 9.76 -0.79
CA PHE A 387 16.28 9.94 -0.48
C PHE A 387 16.10 10.05 1.03
N HIS A 388 15.56 11.17 1.49
CA HIS A 388 15.21 11.42 2.89
C HIS A 388 13.87 10.77 3.20
N THR A 389 13.87 9.71 4.03
CA THR A 389 12.67 8.91 4.31
C THR A 389 11.72 9.56 5.31
N GLY A 390 12.23 10.43 6.16
CA GLY A 390 11.52 10.94 7.33
C GLY A 390 11.36 9.92 8.46
N ASP A 391 11.92 8.71 8.34
CA ASP A 391 11.89 7.68 9.36
C ASP A 391 13.12 7.79 10.25
N LEU A 392 12.91 7.88 11.57
CA LEU A 392 13.97 7.91 12.57
C LEU A 392 14.34 6.49 12.97
N VAL A 393 15.61 6.16 12.84
CA VAL A 393 16.15 4.84 13.14
C VAL A 393 17.44 4.96 13.95
N ARG A 394 17.82 3.87 14.59
CA ARG A 394 19.18 3.64 15.12
C ARG A 394 19.75 2.40 14.44
N ARG A 395 21.02 2.40 14.15
CA ARG A 395 21.77 1.24 13.66
C ARG A 395 22.84 0.87 14.70
N ASP A 396 22.89 -0.41 15.09
CA ASP A 396 23.93 -0.87 16.02
C ASP A 396 25.21 -1.31 15.27
N ASP A 397 26.25 -1.69 16.05
CA ASP A 397 27.55 -2.10 15.53
C ASP A 397 27.49 -3.39 14.72
N ASP A 398 26.49 -4.25 14.93
CA ASP A 398 26.23 -5.46 14.15
C ASP A 398 25.49 -5.16 12.83
N GLY A 399 25.11 -3.90 12.60
CA GLY A 399 24.38 -3.45 11.42
C GLY A 399 22.86 -3.67 11.48
N VAL A 400 22.31 -4.01 12.65
CA VAL A 400 20.88 -4.19 12.88
C VAL A 400 20.21 -2.84 13.06
N PHE A 401 19.08 -2.65 12.40
CA PHE A 401 18.29 -1.41 12.49
C PHE A 401 17.17 -1.52 13.52
N TYR A 402 16.88 -0.39 14.15
CA TYR A 402 15.77 -0.21 15.10
C TYR A 402 14.98 1.02 14.71
N PHE A 403 13.70 0.85 14.43
CA PHE A 403 12.82 1.97 14.13
C PHE A 403 12.40 2.67 15.43
N VAL A 404 12.58 3.98 15.48
CA VAL A 404 12.28 4.80 16.66
C VAL A 404 10.99 5.58 16.48
N GLY A 405 10.73 6.07 15.26
CA GLY A 405 9.55 6.86 14.97
C GLY A 405 9.62 7.51 13.60
N ARG A 406 8.75 8.47 13.36
CA ARG A 406 8.75 9.25 12.13
C ARG A 406 8.88 10.74 12.46
N ALA A 407 9.76 11.42 11.76
CA ALA A 407 9.84 12.87 11.79
C ALA A 407 8.59 13.44 11.08
N GLY A 408 7.51 13.71 11.85
CA GLY A 408 6.23 14.13 11.28
C GLY A 408 5.23 12.96 11.23
N SER A 409 4.69 12.66 12.34
CA SER A 409 3.73 11.66 12.79
C SER A 409 2.71 11.14 11.75
N MET A 410 3.09 10.19 10.91
CA MET A 410 2.13 9.38 10.16
C MET A 410 1.38 8.45 11.14
N ILE A 411 0.05 8.39 11.06
CA ILE A 411 -0.78 7.52 11.90
C ILE A 411 -0.94 6.18 11.19
N LYS A 412 -0.53 5.09 11.85
CA LYS A 412 -0.68 3.72 11.33
C LYS A 412 -1.92 3.06 11.94
N THR A 413 -3.03 3.01 11.20
CA THR A 413 -4.29 2.45 11.66
C THR A 413 -4.71 1.23 10.84
N ALA A 414 -4.81 0.06 11.47
CA ALA A 414 -5.24 -1.20 10.83
C ALA A 414 -4.46 -1.51 9.54
N GLY A 415 -3.15 -1.20 9.51
CA GLY A 415 -2.28 -1.40 8.34
C GLY A 415 -2.27 -0.25 7.32
N ALA A 416 -3.19 0.70 7.43
CA ALA A 416 -3.22 1.90 6.59
C ALA A 416 -2.38 3.03 7.20
N ASN A 417 -1.76 3.83 6.34
CA ASN A 417 -1.09 5.07 6.72
C ASN A 417 -2.05 6.25 6.53
N VAL A 418 -2.20 7.07 7.56
CA VAL A 418 -3.02 8.28 7.52
C VAL A 418 -2.12 9.49 7.81
N ALA A 419 -2.10 10.42 6.86
CA ALA A 419 -1.41 11.69 7.04
C ALA A 419 -2.29 12.62 7.91
N PRO A 420 -1.83 13.07 9.09
CA PRO A 420 -2.59 14.02 9.90
C PRO A 420 -3.03 15.25 9.10
N ALA A 421 -2.11 15.83 8.34
CA ALA A 421 -2.36 17.04 7.55
C ALA A 421 -3.49 16.90 6.51
N GLU A 422 -3.69 15.68 5.95
CA GLU A 422 -4.79 15.42 5.01
C GLU A 422 -6.14 15.50 5.75
N VAL A 423 -6.23 14.88 6.91
CA VAL A 423 -7.44 14.88 7.74
C VAL A 423 -7.70 16.26 8.33
N GLU A 424 -6.66 16.95 8.79
CA GLU A 424 -6.73 18.34 9.28
C GLU A 424 -7.30 19.28 8.21
N LYS A 425 -6.78 19.20 6.98
CA LYS A 425 -7.25 20.02 5.85
C LYS A 425 -8.72 19.74 5.53
N ALA A 426 -9.10 18.47 5.42
CA ALA A 426 -10.46 18.08 5.10
C ALA A 426 -11.45 18.50 6.20
N LEU A 427 -11.09 18.26 7.46
CA LEU A 427 -11.95 18.60 8.60
C LEU A 427 -12.03 20.11 8.81
N SER A 428 -10.94 20.86 8.70
CA SER A 428 -10.96 22.33 8.76
C SER A 428 -11.88 22.91 7.69
N ALA A 429 -11.77 22.46 6.45
CA ALA A 429 -12.62 22.93 5.35
C ALA A 429 -14.11 22.64 5.62
N ALA A 430 -14.43 21.46 6.16
CA ALA A 430 -15.81 21.09 6.48
C ALA A 430 -16.40 21.92 7.64
N LEU A 431 -15.57 22.29 8.62
CA LEU A 431 -16.02 23.01 9.82
C LEU A 431 -15.94 24.54 9.68
N GLN A 432 -15.23 25.09 8.70
CA GLN A 432 -15.13 26.54 8.46
C GLN A 432 -16.49 27.22 8.26
N ALA A 433 -17.49 26.50 7.73
CA ALA A 433 -18.86 27.01 7.59
C ALA A 433 -19.57 27.20 8.95
N VAL A 434 -19.15 26.46 9.99
CA VAL A 434 -19.70 26.52 11.35
C VAL A 434 -18.92 27.53 12.20
N ASP A 435 -17.60 27.53 12.09
CA ASP A 435 -16.70 28.46 12.78
C ASP A 435 -15.51 28.81 11.88
N ALA A 436 -15.43 30.07 11.44
CA ALA A 436 -14.35 30.55 10.57
C ALA A 436 -12.96 30.53 11.23
N GLY A 437 -12.91 30.51 12.57
CA GLY A 437 -11.67 30.47 13.37
C GLY A 437 -11.27 29.05 13.79
N VAL A 438 -11.90 28.00 13.27
CA VAL A 438 -11.59 26.62 13.65
C VAL A 438 -10.14 26.24 13.32
N ALA A 439 -9.42 25.67 14.28
CA ALA A 439 -8.16 24.98 14.06
C ALA A 439 -8.31 23.50 14.41
N VAL A 440 -7.71 22.65 13.58
CA VAL A 440 -7.78 21.20 13.72
C VAL A 440 -6.38 20.64 13.84
N HIS A 441 -6.16 19.78 14.83
CA HIS A 441 -4.94 19.01 15.00
C HIS A 441 -5.26 17.54 15.10
N VAL A 442 -4.59 16.73 14.29
CA VAL A 442 -4.84 15.29 14.19
C VAL A 442 -3.65 14.52 14.73
N VAL A 443 -3.93 13.56 15.61
CA VAL A 443 -2.91 12.70 16.25
C VAL A 443 -3.31 11.24 16.19
N GLY A 444 -2.31 10.34 16.22
CA GLY A 444 -2.53 8.92 16.43
C GLY A 444 -2.55 8.60 17.92
N LEU A 445 -3.57 7.88 18.37
CA LEU A 445 -3.62 7.32 19.72
C LEU A 445 -3.39 5.82 19.65
N PRO A 446 -2.70 5.20 20.64
CA PRO A 446 -2.53 3.76 20.71
C PRO A 446 -3.91 3.05 20.73
N ASP A 447 -4.02 1.94 20.00
CA ASP A 447 -5.21 1.11 19.98
C ASP A 447 -4.81 -0.37 19.88
N PRO A 448 -5.29 -1.24 20.79
CA PRO A 448 -4.86 -2.64 20.85
C PRO A 448 -5.28 -3.48 19.64
N GLU A 449 -6.29 -3.04 18.87
CA GLU A 449 -6.78 -3.77 17.71
C GLU A 449 -6.21 -3.22 16.40
N ARG A 450 -5.95 -1.91 16.34
CA ARG A 450 -5.61 -1.20 15.12
C ARG A 450 -4.16 -0.70 15.08
N GLY A 451 -3.41 -0.92 16.16
CA GLY A 451 -2.11 -0.28 16.39
C GLY A 451 -2.29 1.17 16.80
N GLN A 452 -2.93 1.98 15.97
CA GLN A 452 -3.36 3.34 16.29
C GLN A 452 -4.76 3.63 15.76
N ILE A 453 -5.45 4.59 16.38
CA ILE A 453 -6.65 5.23 15.85
C ILE A 453 -6.35 6.70 15.55
N VAL A 454 -7.07 7.24 14.58
CA VAL A 454 -7.06 8.68 14.28
C VAL A 454 -7.88 9.40 15.35
N ALA A 455 -7.32 10.45 15.95
CA ALA A 455 -7.99 11.34 16.87
C ALA A 455 -7.83 12.79 16.42
N ALA A 456 -8.84 13.62 16.66
CA ALA A 456 -8.82 15.03 16.31
C ALA A 456 -9.04 15.91 17.54
N VAL A 457 -8.23 16.95 17.67
CA VAL A 457 -8.47 18.08 18.58
C VAL A 457 -8.96 19.24 17.73
N ILE A 458 -10.13 19.76 18.04
CA ILE A 458 -10.78 20.87 17.34
C ILE A 458 -10.80 22.06 18.28
N ALA A 459 -10.11 23.12 17.91
CA ALA A 459 -10.04 24.34 18.69
C ALA A 459 -10.86 25.47 18.08
N THR A 460 -11.62 26.17 18.90
CA THR A 460 -12.46 27.30 18.52
C THR A 460 -12.31 28.46 19.49
N ASP A 461 -12.57 29.68 19.05
CA ASP A 461 -12.54 30.85 19.92
C ASP A 461 -13.76 30.92 20.85
N ASN A 462 -14.91 30.47 20.36
CA ASN A 462 -16.20 30.58 21.03
C ASN A 462 -16.53 29.36 21.91
N GLY A 463 -15.68 28.31 21.91
CA GLY A 463 -15.90 27.08 22.67
C GLY A 463 -16.99 26.16 22.09
N THR A 464 -17.24 26.24 20.77
CA THR A 464 -18.14 25.30 20.08
C THR A 464 -17.62 23.88 20.29
N VAL A 465 -18.51 22.98 20.69
CA VAL A 465 -18.20 21.56 20.92
C VAL A 465 -18.61 20.75 19.70
N PHE A 466 -17.67 19.97 19.18
CA PHE A 466 -17.89 18.98 18.13
C PHE A 466 -17.77 17.59 18.73
N ASP A 467 -18.69 16.72 18.38
CA ASP A 467 -18.66 15.32 18.78
C ASP A 467 -18.24 14.38 17.63
N GLU A 468 -17.97 13.12 17.95
CA GLU A 468 -17.56 12.12 16.96
C GLU A 468 -18.57 11.92 15.82
N PRO A 469 -19.93 11.87 16.07
CA PRO A 469 -20.92 11.81 15.02
C PRO A 469 -20.87 12.96 14.04
N ALA A 470 -20.76 14.20 14.52
CA ALA A 470 -20.68 15.39 13.68
C ALA A 470 -19.41 15.39 12.79
N VAL A 471 -18.26 15.03 13.36
CA VAL A 471 -17.01 14.90 12.62
C VAL A 471 -17.09 13.78 11.57
N LYS A 472 -17.70 12.65 11.92
CA LYS A 472 -17.88 11.54 11.00
C LYS A 472 -18.79 11.95 9.82
N GLU A 473 -19.89 12.64 10.08
CA GLU A 473 -20.79 13.15 9.04
C GLU A 473 -20.04 14.12 8.12
N ALA A 474 -19.32 15.10 8.68
CA ALA A 474 -18.57 16.10 7.93
C ALA A 474 -17.50 15.50 7.00
N LEU A 475 -16.87 14.40 7.40
CA LEU A 475 -15.80 13.76 6.65
C LEU A 475 -16.23 12.57 5.80
N SER A 476 -17.43 12.03 5.97
CA SER A 476 -17.85 10.76 5.36
C SER A 476 -17.78 10.73 3.83
N THR A 477 -17.94 11.88 3.18
CA THR A 477 -17.85 12.05 1.72
C THR A 477 -16.50 12.59 1.24
N GLN A 478 -15.63 13.04 2.16
CA GLN A 478 -14.38 13.72 1.84
C GLN A 478 -13.18 12.80 1.89
N VAL A 479 -13.14 11.88 2.84
CA VAL A 479 -12.03 10.97 3.07
C VAL A 479 -12.51 9.54 3.33
N SER A 480 -11.63 8.57 3.04
CA SER A 480 -11.90 7.16 3.31
C SER A 480 -12.18 6.89 4.79
N ALA A 481 -13.07 5.95 5.08
CA ALA A 481 -13.59 5.67 6.43
C ALA A 481 -12.50 5.40 7.50
N TYR A 482 -11.35 4.83 7.12
CA TYR A 482 -10.25 4.58 8.05
C TYR A 482 -9.48 5.84 8.46
N LYS A 483 -9.63 6.96 7.72
CA LYS A 483 -9.04 8.26 8.01
C LYS A 483 -9.90 9.10 8.96
N ILE A 484 -11.18 8.77 9.12
CA ILE A 484 -12.11 9.52 9.97
C ILE A 484 -11.70 9.37 11.43
N PRO A 485 -11.58 10.50 12.19
CA PRO A 485 -11.26 10.47 13.61
C PRO A 485 -12.28 9.64 14.41
N ARG A 486 -11.77 8.77 15.30
CA ARG A 486 -12.56 7.93 16.21
C ARG A 486 -12.68 8.50 17.62
N ARG A 487 -11.82 9.45 17.95
CA ARG A 487 -11.86 10.24 19.18
C ARG A 487 -11.76 11.70 18.78
N VAL A 488 -12.63 12.51 19.38
CA VAL A 488 -12.69 13.95 19.14
C VAL A 488 -12.66 14.68 20.48
N LEU A 489 -11.82 15.70 20.57
CA LEU A 489 -11.74 16.59 21.71
C LEU A 489 -11.92 18.04 21.24
N SER A 490 -12.85 18.76 21.83
CA SER A 490 -13.08 20.19 21.56
C SER A 490 -12.43 21.04 22.65
N LEU A 491 -11.66 22.03 22.25
CA LEU A 491 -10.92 22.93 23.14
C LEU A 491 -11.11 24.39 22.71
N ARG A 492 -10.68 25.32 23.55
CA ARG A 492 -10.41 26.69 23.12
C ARG A 492 -8.98 26.79 22.59
N HIS A 493 -8.70 27.74 21.71
CA HIS A 493 -7.34 27.97 21.20
C HIS A 493 -6.29 28.15 22.31
N THR A 494 -6.69 28.79 23.42
CA THR A 494 -5.82 29.02 24.58
C THR A 494 -5.47 27.76 25.37
N GLU A 495 -6.19 26.66 25.14
CA GLU A 495 -6.00 25.38 25.82
C GLU A 495 -5.11 24.41 25.01
N ILE A 496 -4.76 24.77 23.76
CA ILE A 496 -3.88 23.97 22.92
C ILE A 496 -2.45 23.98 23.52
N PRO A 497 -1.88 22.80 23.83
CA PRO A 497 -0.53 22.73 24.35
C PRO A 497 0.49 23.21 23.30
N THR A 498 1.35 24.15 23.70
CA THR A 498 2.44 24.65 22.84
C THR A 498 3.78 24.56 23.56
N MET A 499 4.83 24.30 22.79
CA MET A 499 6.21 24.37 23.26
C MET A 499 6.63 25.82 23.45
N SER A 500 7.76 26.05 24.16
CA SER A 500 8.36 27.38 24.31
C SER A 500 8.66 28.10 22.99
N SER A 501 8.79 27.36 21.89
CA SER A 501 8.96 27.88 20.52
C SER A 501 7.66 28.35 19.86
N GLY A 502 6.51 28.21 20.52
CA GLY A 502 5.18 28.48 19.93
C GLY A 502 4.62 27.39 19.03
N LYS A 503 5.37 26.30 18.80
CA LYS A 503 4.88 25.14 18.04
C LYS A 503 3.97 24.27 18.91
N ILE A 504 3.03 23.57 18.28
CA ILE A 504 2.15 22.61 18.96
C ILE A 504 2.98 21.49 19.60
N ASP A 505 2.71 21.21 20.87
CA ASP A 505 3.29 20.08 21.60
C ASP A 505 2.43 18.82 21.33
N LEU A 506 2.75 18.07 20.27
CA LEU A 506 2.02 16.87 19.90
C LEU A 506 1.99 15.78 20.98
N PRO A 507 3.09 15.49 21.73
CA PRO A 507 3.05 14.60 22.88
C PRO A 507 2.07 15.05 23.97
N ALA A 508 2.06 16.35 24.30
CA ALA A 508 1.10 16.89 25.27
C ALA A 508 -0.33 16.82 24.75
N LEU A 509 -0.53 17.10 23.45
CA LEU A 509 -1.84 17.01 22.80
C LEU A 509 -2.43 15.58 22.84
N ARG A 510 -1.58 14.55 22.69
CA ARG A 510 -2.00 13.14 22.82
C ARG A 510 -2.44 12.81 24.24
N ARG A 511 -1.75 13.30 25.24
CA ARG A 511 -2.08 13.07 26.67
C ARG A 511 -3.44 13.61 27.09
N LEU A 512 -3.99 14.59 26.35
CA LEU A 512 -5.35 15.09 26.61
C LEU A 512 -6.46 14.07 26.34
N PHE A 513 -6.14 12.97 25.68
CA PHE A 513 -7.08 11.86 25.44
C PHE A 513 -6.97 10.74 26.48
N ASP A 514 -6.02 10.84 27.42
CA ASP A 514 -5.80 9.83 28.46
C ASP A 514 -6.75 10.03 29.65
N ASP A 515 -7.36 11.22 29.75
CA ASP A 515 -8.38 11.59 30.74
C ASP A 515 -9.79 11.29 30.17
#